data_a67db38aa89e8379933adc6c9baed3e7
#
_entry.id   a67db38aa89e8379933adc6c9baed3e7
#
_cell.length_a   1.000
_cell.length_b   1.000
_cell.length_c   1.000
_cell.angle_alpha   90.00
_cell.angle_beta   90.00
_cell.angle_gamma   90.00
#
_symmetry.space_group_name_H-M   'P 1'
#
loop_
_entity.id
_entity.type
_entity.pdbx_description
1 polymer ?
#
loop_
_entity_poly.entity_id
_entity_poly.type
_entity_poly.pdbx_seq_one_letter_code
_entity_poly.pdbx_strand_id
1 'polypeptide(L)'
;MLQFAEQVNSQFDPDQAVGTILDARCAINGVVRLAGSYTQQLIQITVSAPVTIYGLSSTPTSPFTVADAQGNQYQLLTDATITSPSTYPYTATYAFQAALIGPVQSAVNSITNIVTVTSNVTAVNNSSLYTTLGQNEETDAELRLRRSLSVSLPSKGYLAGLEGGLLSIDGVNYVQVLENTGSTVNTQGVAPHGIWVTVATSIALTSIQSNNKTLAYNIATVIYNKRNAGCAQTNTGAGATATASASGSTVTVTIGSGGSGFIYPPLVTLTGGGGTYTSATATISSGTITAITVSGASGYTSNPTVHINPYTTEVDITQLDNNIFPVYFDSPVVKNIYFKAQVDALTGIVPTLSNLATELASLTSYGIGQSAAASSLTQTLLTLAPNCYVSNAFVSFDNSTWVSILNVSSLLVTGVPIAYQFSLPAANINLTS
;
A
#
# COMPACT_ATOMS: atom_id res chain seq x y z
N MET A 1 -7.23 15.68 -46.51
CA MET A 1 -6.25 16.64 -45.99
C MET A 1 -6.69 17.27 -44.66
N LEU A 2 -7.92 17.74 -44.51
CA LEU A 2 -8.41 18.32 -43.25
C LEU A 2 -8.32 17.35 -42.05
N GLN A 3 -8.79 16.12 -42.17
CA GLN A 3 -8.69 15.10 -41.14
C GLN A 3 -7.26 14.80 -40.68
N PHE A 4 -6.32 14.76 -41.60
CA PHE A 4 -4.91 14.57 -41.28
C PHE A 4 -4.35 15.78 -40.52
N ALA A 5 -4.73 17.00 -40.90
CA ALA A 5 -4.31 18.21 -40.18
C ALA A 5 -4.90 18.29 -38.78
N GLU A 6 -6.16 17.89 -38.60
CA GLU A 6 -6.82 17.79 -37.29
C GLU A 6 -6.15 16.74 -36.43
N GLN A 7 -5.83 15.56 -36.97
CA GLN A 7 -5.14 14.50 -36.28
C GLN A 7 -3.73 14.90 -35.87
N VAL A 8 -2.99 15.60 -36.72
CA VAL A 8 -1.68 16.16 -36.36
C VAL A 8 -1.81 17.24 -35.30
N ASN A 9 -2.83 18.11 -35.42
CA ASN A 9 -3.04 19.17 -34.44
C ASN A 9 -3.41 18.65 -33.08
N SER A 10 -4.23 17.59 -32.99
CA SER A 10 -4.60 16.97 -31.71
C SER A 10 -3.39 16.38 -30.97
N GLN A 11 -2.34 15.96 -31.65
CA GLN A 11 -1.11 15.46 -31.05
C GLN A 11 -0.28 16.57 -30.35
N PHE A 12 -0.59 17.85 -30.59
CA PHE A 12 0.03 18.95 -29.83
C PHE A 12 -0.58 19.13 -28.46
N ASP A 13 -1.82 18.69 -28.27
CA ASP A 13 -2.50 18.72 -26.98
C ASP A 13 -2.09 17.47 -26.16
N PRO A 14 -1.44 17.64 -24.99
CA PRO A 14 -1.03 16.49 -24.15
C PRO A 14 -2.20 15.62 -23.67
N ASP A 15 -3.42 16.16 -23.63
CA ASP A 15 -4.60 15.41 -23.20
C ASP A 15 -5.16 14.52 -24.33
N GLN A 16 -4.76 14.79 -25.58
CA GLN A 16 -5.15 14.02 -26.77
C GLN A 16 -3.99 13.23 -27.40
N ALA A 17 -2.75 13.64 -27.15
CA ALA A 17 -1.56 12.96 -27.65
C ALA A 17 -1.49 11.51 -27.16
N VAL A 18 -0.96 10.60 -27.97
CA VAL A 18 -0.83 9.18 -27.67
C VAL A 18 0.58 8.66 -27.96
N GLY A 19 0.95 7.58 -27.27
CA GLY A 19 2.21 6.86 -27.47
C GLY A 19 3.44 7.77 -27.35
N THR A 20 4.39 7.64 -28.26
CA THR A 20 5.68 8.35 -28.23
C THR A 20 5.54 9.88 -28.30
N ILE A 21 4.46 10.39 -28.87
CA ILE A 21 4.22 11.85 -28.93
C ILE A 21 3.79 12.32 -27.54
N LEU A 22 2.95 11.56 -26.83
CA LEU A 22 2.61 11.82 -25.43
C LEU A 22 3.87 11.78 -24.55
N ASP A 23 4.75 10.79 -24.76
CA ASP A 23 6.01 10.68 -24.03
C ASP A 23 6.88 11.94 -24.22
N ALA A 24 7.02 12.42 -25.45
CA ALA A 24 7.75 13.64 -25.74
C ALA A 24 7.11 14.88 -25.08
N ARG A 25 5.77 14.95 -25.00
CA ARG A 25 5.07 16.04 -24.31
C ARG A 25 5.26 15.98 -22.80
N CYS A 26 5.23 14.78 -22.22
CA CYS A 26 5.47 14.56 -20.80
C CYS A 26 6.92 14.86 -20.41
N ALA A 27 7.88 14.54 -21.27
CA ALA A 27 9.30 14.82 -21.05
C ALA A 27 9.61 16.31 -20.86
N ILE A 28 8.82 17.22 -21.46
CA ILE A 28 8.93 18.67 -21.26
C ILE A 28 8.76 19.03 -19.76
N ASN A 29 7.93 18.29 -19.05
CA ASN A 29 7.68 18.45 -17.61
C ASN A 29 8.58 17.55 -16.73
N GLY A 30 9.57 16.88 -17.33
CA GLY A 30 10.44 15.93 -16.63
C GLY A 30 9.76 14.61 -16.26
N VAL A 31 8.60 14.29 -16.86
CA VAL A 31 7.88 13.04 -16.63
C VAL A 31 8.22 12.05 -17.73
N VAL A 32 8.79 10.91 -17.36
CA VAL A 32 9.11 9.81 -18.25
C VAL A 32 8.17 8.66 -17.96
N ARG A 33 7.66 7.98 -19.01
CA ARG A 33 6.79 6.80 -18.86
C ARG A 33 7.47 5.75 -18.00
N LEU A 34 6.73 5.17 -17.05
CA LEU A 34 7.21 4.06 -16.25
C LEU A 34 7.26 2.82 -17.13
N ALA A 35 8.46 2.27 -17.28
CA ALA A 35 8.65 1.04 -18.01
C ALA A 35 8.02 -0.14 -17.24
N GLY A 36 7.48 -1.09 -17.98
CA GLY A 36 7.04 -2.34 -17.40
C GLY A 36 8.22 -3.13 -16.83
N SER A 37 7.93 -3.99 -15.88
CA SER A 37 8.91 -4.87 -15.25
C SER A 37 8.47 -6.34 -15.33
N TYR A 38 9.45 -7.23 -15.19
CA TYR A 38 9.22 -8.65 -15.20
C TYR A 38 8.93 -9.18 -13.80
N THR A 39 8.01 -10.15 -13.69
CA THR A 39 7.85 -10.92 -12.46
C THR A 39 9.10 -11.76 -12.23
N GLN A 40 9.64 -11.73 -11.01
CA GLN A 40 10.75 -12.58 -10.60
C GLN A 40 10.28 -13.67 -9.64
N GLN A 41 10.85 -14.84 -9.79
CA GLN A 41 10.48 -16.02 -9.01
C GLN A 41 11.70 -16.88 -8.71
N LEU A 42 11.72 -17.49 -7.52
CA LEU A 42 12.70 -18.51 -7.17
C LEU A 42 12.18 -19.88 -7.62
N ILE A 43 12.98 -20.56 -8.44
CA ILE A 43 12.66 -21.90 -8.97
C ILE A 43 13.76 -22.87 -8.61
N GLN A 44 13.38 -24.01 -8.09
CA GLN A 44 14.24 -25.12 -7.79
C GLN A 44 14.55 -25.91 -9.06
N ILE A 45 15.81 -26.22 -9.28
CA ILE A 45 16.27 -27.09 -10.36
C ILE A 45 16.87 -28.35 -9.73
N THR A 46 16.41 -29.52 -10.15
CA THR A 46 16.95 -30.82 -9.74
C THR A 46 17.82 -31.37 -10.86
N VAL A 47 19.03 -31.78 -10.53
CA VAL A 47 20.00 -32.33 -11.49
C VAL A 47 20.48 -33.71 -11.06
N SER A 48 20.77 -34.57 -12.06
CA SER A 48 21.25 -35.94 -11.85
C SER A 48 22.76 -36.09 -11.98
N ALA A 49 23.45 -35.07 -12.48
CA ALA A 49 24.92 -35.05 -12.66
C ALA A 49 25.38 -33.59 -12.80
N PRO A 50 26.71 -33.31 -12.77
CA PRO A 50 27.25 -31.98 -12.98
C PRO A 50 26.76 -31.37 -14.29
N VAL A 51 26.35 -30.07 -14.23
CA VAL A 51 25.83 -29.33 -15.37
C VAL A 51 26.05 -27.85 -15.23
N THR A 52 26.26 -27.15 -16.35
CA THR A 52 26.16 -25.70 -16.46
C THR A 52 24.88 -25.36 -17.24
N ILE A 53 24.05 -24.53 -16.67
CA ILE A 53 22.76 -24.10 -17.21
C ILE A 53 22.90 -22.60 -17.51
N TYR A 54 22.65 -22.22 -18.75
CA TYR A 54 22.83 -20.85 -19.22
C TYR A 54 21.57 -20.02 -19.01
N GLY A 55 21.76 -18.82 -18.49
CA GLY A 55 20.72 -17.84 -18.24
C GLY A 55 20.76 -16.67 -19.24
N LEU A 56 20.01 -15.64 -18.95
CA LEU A 56 19.94 -14.40 -19.73
C LEU A 56 21.27 -13.63 -19.74
N SER A 57 22.15 -13.86 -18.77
CA SER A 57 23.49 -13.26 -18.72
C SER A 57 24.45 -13.82 -19.78
N SER A 58 24.14 -14.95 -20.36
CA SER A 58 24.97 -15.58 -21.43
C SER A 58 24.54 -15.16 -22.82
N THR A 59 25.52 -14.79 -23.62
CA THR A 59 25.35 -14.59 -25.07
C THR A 59 26.20 -15.62 -25.83
N PRO A 60 25.68 -16.26 -26.88
CA PRO A 60 24.47 -16.05 -27.70
C PRO A 60 23.41 -17.16 -27.55
N THR A 61 23.35 -17.88 -26.48
CA THR A 61 22.46 -19.03 -26.32
C THR A 61 21.10 -18.62 -25.79
N SER A 62 20.05 -19.36 -26.17
CA SER A 62 18.73 -19.21 -25.57
C SER A 62 18.80 -19.54 -24.09
N PRO A 63 18.24 -18.71 -23.20
CA PRO A 63 18.26 -18.95 -21.78
C PRO A 63 17.47 -20.22 -21.42
N PHE A 64 17.87 -20.88 -20.36
CA PHE A 64 17.10 -21.99 -19.81
C PHE A 64 15.73 -21.48 -19.38
N THR A 65 14.70 -22.05 -20.01
CA THR A 65 13.31 -21.63 -19.89
C THR A 65 12.47 -22.76 -19.34
N VAL A 66 11.62 -22.45 -18.39
CA VAL A 66 10.64 -23.34 -17.77
C VAL A 66 9.26 -22.73 -17.87
N ALA A 67 8.21 -23.53 -17.70
CA ALA A 67 6.83 -23.04 -17.82
C ALA A 67 5.91 -23.71 -16.79
N ASP A 68 4.81 -23.01 -16.49
CA ASP A 68 3.68 -23.63 -15.80
C ASP A 68 2.72 -24.33 -16.78
N ALA A 69 1.67 -24.91 -16.24
CA ALA A 69 0.65 -25.60 -17.04
C ALA A 69 -0.21 -24.64 -17.89
N GLN A 70 -0.24 -23.36 -17.57
CA GLN A 70 -0.95 -22.30 -18.30
C GLN A 70 -0.12 -21.75 -19.46
N GLY A 71 1.16 -22.11 -19.55
CA GLY A 71 2.07 -21.64 -20.59
C GLY A 71 2.86 -20.38 -20.21
N ASN A 72 2.76 -19.90 -18.97
CA ASN A 72 3.62 -18.81 -18.50
C ASN A 72 5.07 -19.29 -18.43
N GLN A 73 5.95 -18.62 -19.15
CA GLN A 73 7.35 -18.99 -19.25
C GLN A 73 8.23 -18.12 -18.33
N TYR A 74 9.24 -18.77 -17.75
CA TYR A 74 10.23 -18.13 -16.89
C TYR A 74 11.63 -18.49 -17.36
N GLN A 75 12.52 -17.52 -17.41
CA GLN A 75 13.89 -17.63 -17.90
C GLN A 75 14.87 -17.44 -16.77
N LEU A 76 15.89 -18.28 -16.72
CA LEU A 76 16.96 -18.19 -15.73
C LEU A 76 17.70 -16.85 -15.90
N LEU A 77 17.89 -16.10 -14.80
CA LEU A 77 18.51 -14.77 -14.86
C LEU A 77 20.01 -14.84 -15.10
N THR A 78 20.70 -15.68 -14.35
CA THR A 78 22.16 -15.82 -14.38
C THR A 78 22.55 -17.28 -14.58
N ASP A 79 23.69 -17.50 -15.19
CA ASP A 79 24.21 -18.84 -15.38
C ASP A 79 24.35 -19.60 -14.06
N ALA A 80 23.96 -20.85 -14.06
CA ALA A 80 24.02 -21.74 -12.92
C ALA A 80 24.99 -22.90 -13.21
N THR A 81 26.10 -22.97 -12.48
CA THR A 81 27.05 -24.08 -12.57
C THR A 81 26.94 -24.95 -11.32
N ILE A 82 26.57 -26.21 -11.49
CA ILE A 82 26.39 -27.19 -10.44
C ILE A 82 27.42 -28.29 -10.66
N THR A 83 28.56 -28.22 -9.99
CA THR A 83 29.72 -29.11 -10.24
C THR A 83 30.11 -29.97 -9.05
N SER A 84 29.72 -29.63 -7.83
CA SER A 84 30.31 -30.23 -6.62
C SER A 84 29.35 -30.52 -5.46
N PRO A 85 28.09 -30.94 -5.66
CA PRO A 85 27.36 -31.53 -4.56
C PRO A 85 27.91 -32.90 -4.20
N SER A 86 27.85 -33.26 -2.91
CA SER A 86 28.37 -34.55 -2.43
C SER A 86 27.55 -35.76 -2.90
N THR A 87 26.29 -35.54 -3.30
CA THR A 87 25.36 -36.57 -3.76
C THR A 87 24.40 -36.04 -4.82
N TYR A 88 24.00 -36.93 -5.73
CA TYR A 88 22.95 -36.70 -6.73
C TYR A 88 21.77 -37.66 -6.48
N PRO A 89 20.49 -37.34 -6.81
CA PRO A 89 20.08 -36.05 -7.40
C PRO A 89 20.25 -34.87 -6.43
N TYR A 90 20.61 -33.72 -6.96
CA TYR A 90 20.81 -32.49 -6.20
C TYR A 90 19.84 -31.42 -6.64
N THR A 91 19.25 -30.69 -5.69
CA THR A 91 18.31 -29.59 -5.96
C THR A 91 18.87 -28.27 -5.45
N ALA A 92 18.88 -27.29 -6.30
CA ALA A 92 19.30 -25.91 -5.96
C ALA A 92 18.26 -24.91 -6.46
N THR A 93 18.19 -23.76 -5.78
CA THR A 93 17.23 -22.70 -6.07
C THR A 93 17.90 -21.55 -6.79
N TYR A 94 17.33 -21.09 -7.88
CA TYR A 94 17.84 -20.01 -8.70
C TYR A 94 16.76 -18.97 -8.98
N ALA A 95 17.21 -17.75 -9.29
CA ALA A 95 16.32 -16.66 -9.67
C ALA A 95 15.96 -16.73 -11.17
N PHE A 96 14.69 -16.67 -11.44
CA PHE A 96 14.10 -16.60 -12.77
C PHE A 96 13.30 -15.32 -12.92
N GLN A 97 13.15 -14.87 -14.17
CA GLN A 97 12.17 -13.84 -14.51
C GLN A 97 11.16 -14.37 -15.53
N ALA A 98 9.95 -13.85 -15.51
CA ALA A 98 8.95 -14.14 -16.53
C ALA A 98 9.48 -13.72 -17.91
N ALA A 99 9.14 -14.47 -18.95
CA ALA A 99 9.53 -14.13 -20.32
C ALA A 99 8.77 -12.92 -20.88
N LEU A 100 7.61 -12.60 -20.30
CA LEU A 100 6.80 -11.45 -20.64
C LEU A 100 6.85 -10.40 -19.53
N ILE A 101 6.85 -9.13 -19.92
CA ILE A 101 6.67 -7.99 -19.02
C ILE A 101 5.25 -8.03 -18.46
N GLY A 102 5.11 -7.67 -17.20
CA GLY A 102 3.82 -7.58 -16.54
C GLY A 102 3.70 -8.48 -15.31
N PRO A 103 2.52 -8.48 -14.68
CA PRO A 103 2.25 -9.22 -13.45
C PRO A 103 1.93 -10.71 -13.73
N VAL A 104 2.90 -11.40 -14.33
CA VAL A 104 2.78 -12.85 -14.61
C VAL A 104 2.85 -13.62 -13.30
N GLN A 105 1.83 -14.40 -12.99
CA GLN A 105 1.73 -15.16 -11.75
C GLN A 105 1.57 -16.65 -12.06
N SER A 106 2.27 -17.47 -11.29
CA SER A 106 2.13 -18.92 -11.29
C SER A 106 1.92 -19.41 -9.86
N ALA A 107 1.01 -20.35 -9.68
CA ALA A 107 0.74 -20.93 -8.37
C ALA A 107 1.97 -21.68 -7.83
N VAL A 108 2.04 -21.87 -6.52
CA VAL A 108 3.08 -22.69 -5.88
C VAL A 108 3.01 -24.12 -6.43
N ASN A 109 4.17 -24.70 -6.73
CA ASN A 109 4.35 -26.02 -7.32
C ASN A 109 3.69 -26.22 -8.71
N SER A 110 3.44 -25.14 -9.45
CA SER A 110 2.86 -25.22 -10.80
C SER A 110 3.89 -25.15 -11.92
N ILE A 111 5.07 -24.61 -11.69
CA ILE A 111 6.14 -24.51 -12.69
C ILE A 111 6.92 -25.83 -12.72
N THR A 112 6.48 -26.73 -13.58
CA THR A 112 7.02 -28.10 -13.66
C THR A 112 7.52 -28.48 -15.05
N ASN A 113 7.23 -27.66 -16.07
CA ASN A 113 7.57 -27.97 -17.45
C ASN A 113 8.94 -27.36 -17.80
N ILE A 114 9.85 -28.19 -18.31
CA ILE A 114 11.13 -27.77 -18.86
C ILE A 114 10.95 -27.48 -20.35
N VAL A 115 11.05 -26.21 -20.75
CA VAL A 115 10.91 -25.80 -22.16
C VAL A 115 12.26 -25.94 -22.88
N THR A 116 13.35 -25.45 -22.27
CA THR A 116 14.70 -25.63 -22.82
C THR A 116 15.31 -26.89 -22.23
N VAL A 117 15.31 -27.99 -23.04
CA VAL A 117 15.89 -29.27 -22.60
C VAL A 117 17.40 -29.12 -22.41
N THR A 118 17.86 -29.37 -21.20
CA THR A 118 19.29 -29.35 -20.85
C THR A 118 19.66 -30.70 -20.25
N SER A 119 20.80 -31.26 -20.69
CA SER A 119 21.30 -32.54 -20.16
C SER A 119 21.45 -32.48 -18.66
N ASN A 120 21.13 -33.59 -17.98
CA ASN A 120 21.23 -33.77 -16.54
C ASN A 120 20.24 -32.92 -15.70
N VAL A 121 19.40 -32.08 -16.26
CA VAL A 121 18.28 -31.44 -15.57
C VAL A 121 17.09 -32.40 -15.62
N THR A 122 16.60 -32.80 -14.44
CA THR A 122 15.57 -33.83 -14.33
C THR A 122 14.20 -33.30 -13.90
N ALA A 123 14.19 -32.23 -13.10
CA ALA A 123 12.93 -31.61 -12.65
C ALA A 123 13.13 -30.14 -12.30
N VAL A 124 12.05 -29.40 -12.33
CA VAL A 124 11.96 -28.00 -11.86
C VAL A 124 10.70 -27.84 -11.03
N ASN A 125 10.73 -26.92 -10.05
CA ASN A 125 9.59 -26.61 -9.21
C ASN A 125 9.70 -25.24 -8.57
N ASN A 126 8.59 -24.51 -8.44
CA ASN A 126 8.51 -23.31 -7.64
C ASN A 126 7.87 -23.64 -6.29
N SER A 127 8.66 -23.69 -5.24
CA SER A 127 8.19 -23.97 -3.87
C SER A 127 7.56 -22.77 -3.17
N SER A 128 7.63 -21.58 -3.77
CA SER A 128 7.08 -20.32 -3.26
C SER A 128 6.40 -19.54 -4.38
N LEU A 129 5.64 -18.52 -4.03
CA LEU A 129 5.15 -17.52 -4.96
C LEU A 129 6.31 -16.63 -5.45
N TYR A 130 6.01 -15.73 -6.39
CA TYR A 130 6.96 -14.75 -6.91
C TYR A 130 7.68 -13.98 -5.78
N THR A 131 8.92 -13.62 -6.02
CA THR A 131 9.69 -12.73 -5.12
C THR A 131 9.38 -11.26 -5.39
N THR A 132 9.16 -10.92 -6.65
CA THR A 132 8.75 -9.58 -7.08
C THR A 132 7.71 -9.74 -8.19
N LEU A 133 6.55 -9.13 -8.02
CA LEU A 133 5.53 -9.09 -9.06
C LEU A 133 5.92 -8.03 -10.09
N GLY A 134 5.91 -8.40 -11.37
CA GLY A 134 6.12 -7.48 -12.48
C GLY A 134 4.95 -6.50 -12.63
N GLN A 135 5.19 -5.45 -13.37
CA GLN A 135 4.19 -4.42 -13.68
C GLN A 135 4.12 -4.22 -15.19
N ASN A 136 2.93 -3.93 -15.68
CA ASN A 136 2.76 -3.49 -17.06
C ASN A 136 3.42 -2.13 -17.28
N GLU A 137 3.77 -1.84 -18.51
CA GLU A 137 4.14 -0.49 -18.88
C GLU A 137 2.97 0.47 -18.60
N GLU A 138 3.30 1.66 -18.10
CA GLU A 138 2.32 2.71 -17.80
C GLU A 138 1.50 3.05 -19.05
N THR A 139 0.18 3.04 -18.92
CA THR A 139 -0.73 3.38 -20.01
C THR A 139 -0.72 4.89 -20.28
N ASP A 140 -1.17 5.30 -21.46
CA ASP A 140 -1.30 6.71 -21.81
C ASP A 140 -2.22 7.47 -20.84
N ALA A 141 -3.25 6.83 -20.32
CA ALA A 141 -4.17 7.44 -19.35
C ALA A 141 -3.49 7.71 -18.01
N GLU A 142 -2.72 6.74 -17.52
CA GLU A 142 -1.95 6.86 -16.27
C GLU A 142 -0.85 7.91 -16.41
N LEU A 143 -0.13 7.91 -17.53
CA LEU A 143 0.91 8.90 -17.82
C LEU A 143 0.34 10.32 -17.89
N ARG A 144 -0.84 10.54 -18.52
CA ARG A 144 -1.52 11.84 -18.53
C ARG A 144 -1.88 12.28 -17.11
N LEU A 145 -2.43 11.37 -16.31
CA LEU A 145 -2.77 11.67 -14.91
C LEU A 145 -1.50 12.06 -14.13
N ARG A 146 -0.43 11.28 -14.23
CA ARG A 146 0.84 11.58 -13.56
C ARG A 146 1.47 12.87 -14.05
N ARG A 147 1.38 13.18 -15.35
CA ARG A 147 1.80 14.47 -15.90
C ARG A 147 0.99 15.62 -15.30
N SER A 148 -0.33 15.51 -15.23
CA SER A 148 -1.17 16.56 -14.65
C SER A 148 -0.81 16.84 -13.18
N LEU A 149 -0.51 15.79 -12.43
CA LEU A 149 -0.01 15.90 -11.06
C LEU A 149 1.39 16.50 -11.00
N SER A 150 2.28 16.17 -11.94
CA SER A 150 3.67 16.67 -11.95
C SER A 150 3.76 18.19 -12.18
N VAL A 151 2.83 18.78 -12.90
CA VAL A 151 2.77 20.24 -13.11
C VAL A 151 2.46 20.95 -11.79
N SER A 152 1.74 20.32 -10.89
CA SER A 152 1.45 20.84 -9.55
C SER A 152 2.54 20.55 -8.51
N LEU A 153 3.46 19.60 -8.79
CA LEU A 153 4.56 19.25 -7.88
C LEU A 153 5.42 20.45 -7.41
N PRO A 154 5.80 21.43 -8.26
CA PRO A 154 6.54 22.61 -7.81
C PRO A 154 5.70 23.60 -7.02
N SER A 155 4.37 23.50 -7.07
CA SER A 155 3.50 24.49 -6.42
C SER A 155 3.58 24.40 -4.89
N LYS A 156 3.55 25.56 -4.23
CA LYS A 156 3.41 25.68 -2.78
C LYS A 156 2.00 26.18 -2.46
N GLY A 157 1.43 25.66 -1.37
CA GLY A 157 0.12 26.09 -0.91
C GLY A 157 -1.07 25.57 -1.72
N TYR A 158 -0.86 24.70 -2.68
CA TYR A 158 -1.92 24.04 -3.44
C TYR A 158 -2.05 22.57 -3.03
N LEU A 159 -3.27 22.15 -2.70
CA LEU A 159 -3.57 20.79 -2.18
C LEU A 159 -3.02 19.69 -3.08
N ALA A 160 -3.30 19.75 -4.39
CA ALA A 160 -2.80 18.76 -5.33
C ALA A 160 -1.27 18.71 -5.41
N GLY A 161 -0.59 19.85 -5.19
CA GLY A 161 0.87 19.89 -5.09
C GLY A 161 1.41 19.21 -3.84
N LEU A 162 0.68 19.31 -2.73
CA LEU A 162 1.02 18.61 -1.49
C LEU A 162 0.75 17.10 -1.63
N GLU A 163 -0.42 16.70 -2.13
CA GLU A 163 -0.76 15.30 -2.38
C GLU A 163 0.21 14.64 -3.36
N GLY A 164 0.48 15.26 -4.51
CA GLY A 164 1.44 14.76 -5.48
C GLY A 164 2.86 14.64 -4.93
N GLY A 165 3.29 15.63 -4.12
CA GLY A 165 4.58 15.58 -3.45
C GLY A 165 4.69 14.44 -2.45
N LEU A 166 3.64 14.13 -1.71
CA LEU A 166 3.60 13.01 -0.78
C LEU A 166 3.55 11.66 -1.50
N LEU A 167 2.75 11.54 -2.56
CA LEU A 167 2.66 10.33 -3.38
C LEU A 167 3.96 10.00 -4.14
N SER A 168 4.85 10.99 -4.34
CA SER A 168 6.16 10.76 -4.96
C SER A 168 7.20 10.13 -4.01
N ILE A 169 6.88 9.99 -2.72
CA ILE A 169 7.78 9.39 -1.74
C ILE A 169 7.65 7.86 -1.82
N ASP A 170 8.79 7.18 -1.99
CA ASP A 170 8.82 5.72 -1.95
C ASP A 170 8.30 5.18 -0.61
N GLY A 171 7.38 4.20 -0.67
CA GLY A 171 6.70 3.64 0.49
C GLY A 171 5.40 4.35 0.89
N VAL A 172 4.99 5.42 0.20
CA VAL A 172 3.68 6.05 0.35
C VAL A 172 2.72 5.48 -0.69
N ASN A 173 1.62 4.86 -0.23
CA ASN A 173 0.64 4.23 -1.11
C ASN A 173 -0.56 5.14 -1.39
N TYR A 174 -1.10 5.76 -0.35
CA TYR A 174 -2.26 6.63 -0.46
C TYR A 174 -2.07 7.88 0.40
N VAL A 175 -2.58 8.99 -0.10
CA VAL A 175 -2.57 10.28 0.59
C VAL A 175 -3.96 10.88 0.52
N GLN A 176 -4.37 11.51 1.60
CA GLN A 176 -5.54 12.37 1.63
C GLN A 176 -5.17 13.66 2.34
N VAL A 177 -5.44 14.78 1.70
CA VAL A 177 -5.30 16.10 2.29
C VAL A 177 -6.66 16.78 2.32
N LEU A 178 -7.07 17.19 3.52
CA LEU A 178 -8.28 17.96 3.72
C LEU A 178 -7.92 19.37 4.13
N GLU A 179 -8.64 20.34 3.63
CA GLU A 179 -8.47 21.75 3.93
C GLU A 179 -9.74 22.34 4.54
N ASN A 180 -9.57 23.23 5.49
CA ASN A 180 -10.62 24.05 6.02
C ASN A 180 -10.23 25.53 5.91
N THR A 181 -10.81 26.23 4.99
CA THR A 181 -10.63 27.69 4.79
C THR A 181 -11.54 28.53 5.66
N GLY A 182 -12.50 27.90 6.33
CA GLY A 182 -13.46 28.58 7.22
C GLY A 182 -12.89 28.93 8.59
N SER A 183 -13.59 29.76 9.31
CA SER A 183 -13.26 30.20 10.68
C SER A 183 -13.80 29.28 11.77
N THR A 184 -14.53 28.22 11.42
CA THR A 184 -15.04 27.19 12.34
C THR A 184 -14.59 25.82 11.87
N VAL A 185 -14.61 24.83 12.76
CA VAL A 185 -14.38 23.44 12.41
C VAL A 185 -15.37 22.99 11.34
N ASN A 186 -14.87 22.35 10.26
CA ASN A 186 -15.73 21.84 9.20
C ASN A 186 -16.38 20.50 9.56
N THR A 187 -17.28 20.00 8.71
CA THR A 187 -17.98 18.71 8.91
C THR A 187 -17.05 17.50 8.87
N GLN A 188 -15.83 17.65 8.36
CA GLN A 188 -14.80 16.63 8.28
C GLN A 188 -13.88 16.64 9.49
N GLY A 189 -14.07 17.57 10.42
CA GLY A 189 -13.29 17.68 11.64
C GLY A 189 -11.96 18.42 11.49
N VAL A 190 -11.72 19.13 10.40
CA VAL A 190 -10.50 19.91 10.20
C VAL A 190 -10.61 21.23 10.95
N ALA A 191 -9.55 21.61 11.67
CA ALA A 191 -9.47 22.85 12.43
C ALA A 191 -9.63 24.09 11.51
N PRO A 192 -10.09 25.23 12.05
CA PRO A 192 -10.18 26.49 11.29
C PRO A 192 -8.83 26.84 10.66
N HIS A 193 -8.85 27.31 9.41
CA HIS A 193 -7.66 27.68 8.64
C HIS A 193 -6.55 26.61 8.64
N GLY A 194 -6.96 25.33 8.67
CA GLY A 194 -6.07 24.20 8.82
C GLY A 194 -6.07 23.26 7.63
N ILE A 195 -5.04 22.43 7.59
CA ILE A 195 -4.95 21.25 6.74
C ILE A 195 -4.86 20.00 7.63
N TRP A 196 -5.42 18.91 7.14
CA TRP A 196 -5.29 17.61 7.76
C TRP A 196 -4.74 16.63 6.74
N VAL A 197 -3.57 16.09 7.02
CA VAL A 197 -2.84 15.18 6.14
C VAL A 197 -2.89 13.78 6.72
N THR A 198 -3.39 12.83 5.94
CA THR A 198 -3.41 11.40 6.27
C THR A 198 -2.63 10.65 5.20
N VAL A 199 -1.69 9.81 5.62
CA VAL A 199 -0.77 9.10 4.73
C VAL A 199 -0.79 7.60 5.05
N ALA A 200 -1.16 6.77 4.07
CA ALA A 200 -1.04 5.32 4.16
C ALA A 200 0.30 4.88 3.55
N THR A 201 1.03 4.09 4.30
CA THR A 201 2.38 3.63 3.93
C THR A 201 2.45 2.11 3.84
N SER A 202 3.23 1.58 2.89
CA SER A 202 3.52 0.15 2.75
C SER A 202 4.65 -0.33 3.64
N ILE A 203 5.50 0.59 4.10
CA ILE A 203 6.63 0.32 4.97
C ILE A 203 6.50 1.12 6.26
N ALA A 204 7.18 0.68 7.31
CA ALA A 204 7.10 1.35 8.61
C ALA A 204 7.65 2.79 8.52
N LEU A 205 6.99 3.72 9.21
CA LEU A 205 7.41 5.13 9.26
C LEU A 205 8.82 5.34 9.81
N THR A 206 9.31 4.40 10.62
CA THR A 206 10.67 4.36 11.17
C THR A 206 11.71 3.81 10.20
N SER A 207 11.30 3.31 9.01
CA SER A 207 12.22 2.78 8.01
C SER A 207 13.16 3.86 7.48
N ILE A 208 14.43 3.50 7.33
CA ILE A 208 15.43 4.38 6.76
C ILE A 208 15.21 4.44 5.25
N GLN A 209 15.15 5.66 4.72
CA GLN A 209 15.03 5.97 3.31
C GLN A 209 16.35 6.55 2.77
N SER A 210 16.37 6.94 1.49
CA SER A 210 17.51 7.65 0.89
C SER A 210 17.98 8.82 1.77
N ASN A 211 19.27 9.05 1.80
CA ASN A 211 19.92 10.08 2.63
C ASN A 211 19.82 9.87 4.15
N ASN A 212 19.68 8.63 4.61
CA ASN A 212 19.55 8.26 6.03
C ASN A 212 18.38 8.93 6.77
N LYS A 213 17.33 9.35 6.05
CA LYS A 213 16.12 9.90 6.63
C LYS A 213 15.04 8.84 6.72
N THR A 214 14.27 8.84 7.80
CA THR A 214 13.12 7.95 7.95
C THR A 214 12.01 8.36 7.00
N LEU A 215 11.11 7.43 6.67
CA LEU A 215 9.91 7.72 5.87
C LEU A 215 9.09 8.86 6.48
N ALA A 216 8.92 8.85 7.81
CA ALA A 216 8.22 9.92 8.52
C ALA A 216 8.87 11.31 8.29
N TYR A 217 10.20 11.37 8.33
CA TYR A 217 10.93 12.61 8.08
C TYR A 217 10.76 13.11 6.64
N ASN A 218 10.78 12.21 5.66
CA ASN A 218 10.56 12.57 4.25
C ASN A 218 9.15 13.11 4.04
N ILE A 219 8.13 12.47 4.61
CA ILE A 219 6.74 12.93 4.60
C ILE A 219 6.64 14.34 5.24
N ALA A 220 7.17 14.50 6.45
CA ALA A 220 7.15 15.76 7.16
C ALA A 220 7.85 16.89 6.39
N THR A 221 8.97 16.58 5.71
CA THR A 221 9.70 17.55 4.88
C THR A 221 8.86 18.05 3.71
N VAL A 222 8.12 17.16 3.05
CA VAL A 222 7.22 17.54 1.95
C VAL A 222 6.08 18.42 2.48
N ILE A 223 5.46 18.04 3.61
CA ILE A 223 4.41 18.84 4.24
C ILE A 223 4.95 20.24 4.61
N TYR A 224 6.10 20.31 5.28
CA TYR A 224 6.74 21.55 5.68
C TYR A 224 6.99 22.48 4.49
N ASN A 225 7.53 21.95 3.39
CA ASN A 225 7.91 22.72 2.22
C ASN A 225 6.72 23.19 1.38
N LYS A 226 5.60 22.45 1.39
CA LYS A 226 4.46 22.68 0.49
C LYS A 226 3.22 23.28 1.15
N ARG A 227 3.11 23.20 2.47
CA ARG A 227 2.00 23.82 3.22
C ARG A 227 1.98 25.34 3.08
N ASN A 228 0.83 25.95 3.28
CA ASN A 228 0.71 27.40 3.46
C ASN A 228 1.33 27.83 4.78
N ALA A 229 1.98 28.98 4.79
CA ALA A 229 2.46 29.59 6.03
C ALA A 229 1.26 29.91 6.95
N GLY A 230 1.38 29.55 8.22
CA GLY A 230 0.35 29.84 9.23
C GLY A 230 -0.86 28.91 9.25
N CYS A 231 -0.93 27.89 8.35
CA CYS A 231 -2.01 26.92 8.44
C CYS A 231 -1.83 25.98 9.64
N ALA A 232 -2.91 25.71 10.36
CA ALA A 232 -2.94 24.70 11.41
C ALA A 232 -2.79 23.28 10.79
N GLN A 233 -2.14 22.36 11.49
CA GLN A 233 -1.94 20.98 11.08
C GLN A 233 -2.55 20.06 12.13
N THR A 234 -3.86 20.09 12.32
CA THR A 234 -4.51 19.35 13.40
C THR A 234 -5.85 18.78 12.97
N ASN A 235 -6.20 17.65 13.56
CA ASN A 235 -7.59 17.24 13.65
C ASN A 235 -8.28 17.99 14.82
N THR A 236 -9.55 17.76 15.05
CA THR A 236 -10.38 18.56 15.92
C THR A 236 -10.38 18.20 17.38
N GLY A 237 -9.72 17.14 17.82
CA GLY A 237 -9.74 16.76 19.23
C GLY A 237 -9.07 17.84 20.10
N ALA A 238 -9.77 18.31 21.12
CA ALA A 238 -9.26 19.36 22.03
C ALA A 238 -9.74 19.16 23.48
N GLY A 239 -9.04 19.82 24.41
CA GLY A 239 -9.45 19.93 25.80
C GLY A 239 -9.25 18.66 26.65
N ALA A 240 -8.58 17.63 26.11
CA ALA A 240 -8.21 16.46 26.90
C ALA A 240 -7.04 16.76 27.82
N THR A 241 -7.14 16.29 29.06
CA THR A 241 -6.08 16.38 30.08
C THR A 241 -5.94 15.07 30.82
N ALA A 242 -4.73 14.69 31.15
CA ALA A 242 -4.45 13.50 31.94
C ALA A 242 -3.21 13.72 32.82
N THR A 243 -3.13 12.96 33.89
CA THR A 243 -1.98 12.87 34.77
C THR A 243 -1.49 11.44 34.86
N ALA A 244 -0.20 11.25 35.06
CA ALA A 244 0.37 9.92 35.25
C ALA A 244 0.89 9.77 36.68
N SER A 245 0.72 8.57 37.23
CA SER A 245 1.39 8.12 38.45
C SER A 245 2.27 6.92 38.08
N ALA A 246 3.54 6.98 38.44
CA ALA A 246 4.52 5.94 38.08
C ALA A 246 5.19 5.35 39.30
N SER A 247 5.39 4.03 39.27
CA SER A 247 6.15 3.29 40.29
C SER A 247 6.92 2.16 39.61
N GLY A 248 8.23 2.35 39.43
CA GLY A 248 9.12 1.35 38.84
C GLY A 248 8.74 0.94 37.40
N SER A 249 8.06 -0.18 37.25
CA SER A 249 7.63 -0.74 35.96
C SER A 249 6.15 -0.50 35.62
N THR A 250 5.44 0.28 36.44
CA THR A 250 4.02 0.55 36.21
C THR A 250 3.77 2.03 36.06
N VAL A 251 3.06 2.43 35.02
CA VAL A 251 2.55 3.79 34.83
C VAL A 251 1.03 3.70 34.68
N THR A 252 0.33 4.36 35.59
CA THR A 252 -1.13 4.50 35.55
C THR A 252 -1.49 5.92 35.14
N VAL A 253 -2.31 6.05 34.09
CA VAL A 253 -2.78 7.35 33.61
C VAL A 253 -4.22 7.57 34.08
N THR A 254 -4.44 8.71 34.69
CA THR A 254 -5.77 9.18 35.13
C THR A 254 -6.21 10.33 34.24
N ILE A 255 -7.38 10.21 33.63
CA ILE A 255 -7.97 11.24 32.79
C ILE A 255 -8.59 12.31 33.66
N GLY A 256 -8.15 13.54 33.53
CA GLY A 256 -8.77 14.71 34.17
C GLY A 256 -9.95 15.24 33.38
N SER A 257 -9.81 15.35 32.06
CA SER A 257 -10.85 15.66 31.10
C SER A 257 -10.66 14.80 29.87
N GLY A 258 -11.70 14.16 29.37
CA GLY A 258 -11.64 13.38 28.11
C GLY A 258 -11.60 14.23 26.85
N GLY A 259 -11.82 15.54 26.96
CA GLY A 259 -11.92 16.45 25.82
C GLY A 259 -13.15 16.16 24.95
N SER A 260 -13.12 16.69 23.74
CA SER A 260 -14.19 16.45 22.76
C SER A 260 -13.67 16.60 21.33
N GLY A 261 -14.42 16.05 20.35
CA GLY A 261 -14.13 16.20 18.93
C GLY A 261 -13.03 15.28 18.39
N PHE A 262 -12.56 14.31 19.17
CA PHE A 262 -11.62 13.29 18.66
C PHE A 262 -12.32 12.34 17.71
N ILE A 263 -11.84 12.26 16.48
CA ILE A 263 -12.36 11.35 15.47
C ILE A 263 -11.68 9.98 15.59
N TYR A 264 -10.41 9.96 15.96
CA TYR A 264 -9.62 8.76 16.26
C TYR A 264 -8.70 8.99 17.46
N PRO A 265 -8.11 7.93 18.02
CA PRO A 265 -7.24 8.03 19.18
C PRO A 265 -6.07 9.00 18.94
N PRO A 266 -5.89 10.01 19.79
CA PRO A 266 -4.76 10.92 19.67
C PRO A 266 -3.44 10.24 20.03
N LEU A 267 -2.34 10.78 19.55
CA LEU A 267 -1.01 10.42 19.99
C LEU A 267 -0.84 10.80 21.47
N VAL A 268 -0.45 9.82 22.29
CA VAL A 268 -0.12 10.05 23.69
C VAL A 268 1.36 9.79 23.91
N THR A 269 2.06 10.78 24.46
CA THR A 269 3.46 10.67 24.82
C THR A 269 3.67 10.96 26.30
N LEU A 270 4.66 10.27 26.88
CA LEU A 270 5.08 10.48 28.26
C LEU A 270 6.49 11.06 28.27
N THR A 271 6.68 12.15 28.99
CA THR A 271 7.99 12.82 29.11
C THR A 271 8.42 12.95 30.56
N GLY A 272 9.71 12.83 30.83
CA GLY A 272 10.25 12.90 32.20
C GLY A 272 10.07 11.59 32.97
N GLY A 273 10.17 11.65 34.29
CA GLY A 273 10.02 10.50 35.16
C GLY A 273 11.21 9.54 35.22
N GLY A 274 12.23 9.70 34.37
CA GLY A 274 13.46 8.89 34.34
C GLY A 274 13.32 7.49 33.75
N GLY A 275 12.11 7.08 33.35
CA GLY A 275 11.83 5.75 32.80
C GLY A 275 11.60 5.73 31.30
N THR A 276 11.31 4.55 30.77
CA THR A 276 10.95 4.27 29.39
C THR A 276 9.62 3.52 29.29
N TYR A 277 8.97 3.55 28.15
CA TYR A 277 7.75 2.78 27.86
C TYR A 277 7.73 2.34 26.39
N THR A 278 6.97 1.29 26.08
CA THR A 278 6.85 0.77 24.71
C THR A 278 5.74 1.49 23.94
N SER A 279 4.57 1.70 24.56
CA SER A 279 3.44 2.38 23.92
C SER A 279 2.53 3.05 24.95
N ALA A 280 1.88 4.13 24.54
CA ALA A 280 0.79 4.77 25.26
C ALA A 280 -0.38 4.96 24.29
N THR A 281 -1.50 4.29 24.55
CA THR A 281 -2.64 4.24 23.61
C THR A 281 -3.88 4.82 24.26
N ALA A 282 -4.51 5.79 23.59
CA ALA A 282 -5.79 6.34 23.99
C ALA A 282 -6.96 5.51 23.43
N THR A 283 -8.01 5.34 24.22
CA THR A 283 -9.29 4.81 23.77
C THR A 283 -10.30 5.95 23.73
N ILE A 284 -11.03 6.07 22.61
CA ILE A 284 -12.06 7.09 22.45
C ILE A 284 -13.44 6.45 22.34
N SER A 285 -14.45 7.16 22.86
CA SER A 285 -15.87 6.85 22.68
C SER A 285 -16.64 8.14 22.51
N SER A 286 -17.45 8.21 21.44
CA SER A 286 -18.24 9.40 21.08
C SER A 286 -17.43 10.71 21.05
N GLY A 287 -16.22 10.64 20.51
CA GLY A 287 -15.34 11.81 20.39
C GLY A 287 -14.64 12.27 21.67
N THR A 288 -14.66 11.45 22.72
CA THR A 288 -14.07 11.74 24.03
C THR A 288 -13.08 10.63 24.40
N ILE A 289 -11.95 10.97 25.01
CA ILE A 289 -10.98 10.00 25.52
C ILE A 289 -11.54 9.37 26.79
N THR A 290 -11.67 8.06 26.80
CA THR A 290 -12.24 7.30 27.95
C THR A 290 -11.18 6.53 28.74
N ALA A 291 -10.05 6.20 28.11
CA ALA A 291 -8.92 5.54 28.77
C ALA A 291 -7.60 5.85 28.05
N ILE A 292 -6.50 5.78 28.81
CA ILE A 292 -5.14 5.76 28.26
C ILE A 292 -4.40 4.61 28.91
N THR A 293 -3.92 3.67 28.09
CA THR A 293 -3.18 2.48 28.54
C THR A 293 -1.71 2.63 28.17
N VAL A 294 -0.83 2.46 29.15
CA VAL A 294 0.63 2.47 28.95
C VAL A 294 1.15 1.03 29.08
N SER A 295 1.97 0.61 28.11
CA SER A 295 2.57 -0.72 28.07
C SER A 295 4.09 -0.65 28.05
N GLY A 296 4.75 -1.67 28.66
CA GLY A 296 6.20 -1.79 28.66
C GLY A 296 6.92 -0.69 29.46
N ALA A 297 6.26 -0.11 30.44
CA ALA A 297 6.87 0.87 31.33
C ALA A 297 7.99 0.24 32.17
N SER A 298 9.11 0.94 32.31
CA SER A 298 10.27 0.49 33.09
C SER A 298 11.12 1.66 33.59
N GLY A 299 11.70 1.53 34.77
CA GLY A 299 12.72 2.44 35.30
C GLY A 299 12.21 3.82 35.76
N TYR A 300 10.91 4.02 35.92
CA TYR A 300 10.36 5.28 36.41
C TYR A 300 10.69 5.51 37.89
N THR A 301 11.29 6.66 38.16
CA THR A 301 11.64 7.15 39.52
C THR A 301 10.74 8.27 40.02
N SER A 302 10.00 8.91 39.09
CA SER A 302 9.01 9.94 39.37
C SER A 302 7.89 9.92 38.34
N ASN A 303 6.82 10.67 38.58
CA ASN A 303 5.69 10.72 37.64
C ASN A 303 6.07 11.42 36.34
N PRO A 304 5.85 10.81 35.17
CA PRO A 304 6.02 11.49 33.89
C PRO A 304 4.87 12.47 33.62
N THR A 305 5.14 13.43 32.75
CA THR A 305 4.10 14.31 32.20
C THR A 305 3.44 13.62 31.01
N VAL A 306 2.10 13.64 30.97
CA VAL A 306 1.31 13.12 29.84
C VAL A 306 1.04 14.23 28.86
N HIS A 307 1.39 14.02 27.61
CA HIS A 307 1.03 14.89 26.49
C HIS A 307 0.03 14.15 25.59
N ILE A 308 -1.09 14.80 25.31
CA ILE A 308 -2.15 14.28 24.45
C ILE A 308 -2.21 15.18 23.21
N ASN A 309 -1.76 14.65 22.08
CA ASN A 309 -1.73 15.36 20.81
C ASN A 309 -2.86 14.86 19.91
N PRO A 310 -3.55 15.74 19.18
CA PRO A 310 -4.68 15.32 18.33
C PRO A 310 -4.28 14.66 17.01
N TYR A 311 -3.04 14.28 16.83
CA TYR A 311 -2.48 13.63 15.62
C TYR A 311 -1.67 12.38 16.00
N THR A 312 -1.48 11.47 15.05
CA THR A 312 -0.81 10.18 15.30
C THR A 312 0.70 10.23 15.14
N THR A 313 1.23 11.19 14.36
CA THR A 313 2.67 11.32 14.11
C THR A 313 3.10 12.77 14.20
N GLU A 314 4.17 13.01 14.96
CA GLU A 314 4.86 14.30 15.07
C GLU A 314 6.31 14.11 14.63
N VAL A 315 6.80 14.99 13.77
CA VAL A 315 8.17 14.97 13.30
C VAL A 315 8.75 16.39 13.33
N ASP A 316 9.85 16.55 14.02
CA ASP A 316 10.57 17.80 14.11
C ASP A 316 11.43 18.08 12.87
N ILE A 317 11.20 19.19 12.21
CA ILE A 317 12.02 19.70 11.10
C ILE A 317 12.92 20.81 11.62
N THR A 318 14.23 20.57 11.61
CA THR A 318 15.22 21.60 11.95
C THR A 318 15.38 22.57 10.78
N GLN A 319 15.14 23.85 11.03
CA GLN A 319 15.31 24.92 10.07
C GLN A 319 16.77 25.36 9.95
N LEU A 320 17.07 26.19 8.95
CA LEU A 320 18.44 26.72 8.73
C LEU A 320 18.97 27.59 9.89
N ASP A 321 18.08 28.19 10.66
CA ASP A 321 18.37 28.97 11.85
C ASP A 321 18.41 28.15 13.15
N ASN A 322 18.44 26.82 13.04
CA ASN A 322 18.35 25.84 14.12
C ASN A 322 17.03 25.86 14.92
N ASN A 323 16.04 26.59 14.49
CA ASN A 323 14.71 26.51 15.08
C ASN A 323 14.05 25.18 14.69
N ILE A 324 13.33 24.59 15.62
CA ILE A 324 12.58 23.35 15.40
C ILE A 324 11.14 23.70 15.04
N PHE A 325 10.67 23.13 13.94
CA PHE A 325 9.28 23.23 13.52
C PHE A 325 8.62 21.84 13.56
N PRO A 326 7.67 21.61 14.47
CA PRO A 326 6.94 20.35 14.51
C PRO A 326 5.95 20.25 13.35
N VAL A 327 6.00 19.13 12.64
CA VAL A 327 5.09 18.78 11.54
C VAL A 327 4.26 17.60 11.98
N TYR A 328 2.96 17.69 11.73
CA TYR A 328 1.97 16.74 12.17
C TYR A 328 1.23 16.12 11.00
N PHE A 329 1.02 14.81 11.06
CA PHE A 329 0.21 14.07 10.09
C PHE A 329 -0.30 12.78 10.72
N ASP A 330 -1.25 12.15 10.03
CA ASP A 330 -1.90 10.95 10.52
C ASP A 330 -1.65 9.75 9.61
N SER A 331 -1.73 8.57 10.20
CA SER A 331 -1.88 7.31 9.48
C SER A 331 -3.35 6.89 9.51
N PRO A 332 -3.88 6.29 8.44
CA PRO A 332 -5.26 5.84 8.45
C PRO A 332 -5.45 4.71 9.45
N VAL A 333 -6.62 4.68 10.07
CA VAL A 333 -7.03 3.53 10.88
C VAL A 333 -7.46 2.42 9.94
N VAL A 334 -6.72 1.32 9.94
CA VAL A 334 -7.07 0.15 9.11
C VAL A 334 -8.28 -0.56 9.72
N LYS A 335 -9.34 -0.70 8.94
CA LYS A 335 -10.55 -1.41 9.32
C LYS A 335 -10.73 -2.63 8.42
N ASN A 336 -10.72 -3.81 9.02
CA ASN A 336 -10.97 -5.04 8.28
C ASN A 336 -12.43 -5.10 7.82
N ILE A 337 -12.63 -5.60 6.60
CA ILE A 337 -13.93 -5.96 6.07
C ILE A 337 -14.01 -7.47 5.85
N TYR A 338 -15.21 -7.97 5.76
CA TYR A 338 -15.52 -9.38 5.55
C TYR A 338 -16.31 -9.51 4.24
N PHE A 339 -16.01 -10.53 3.46
CA PHE A 339 -16.70 -10.82 2.22
C PHE A 339 -17.13 -12.29 2.21
N LYS A 340 -18.34 -12.56 1.78
CA LYS A 340 -18.81 -13.92 1.52
C LYS A 340 -19.56 -13.98 0.19
N ALA A 341 -19.37 -15.06 -0.54
CA ALA A 341 -20.04 -15.30 -1.79
C ALA A 341 -20.13 -16.80 -2.08
N GLN A 342 -21.11 -17.19 -2.86
CA GLN A 342 -21.19 -18.51 -3.45
C GLN A 342 -20.64 -18.47 -4.88
N VAL A 343 -19.75 -19.40 -5.20
CA VAL A 343 -19.08 -19.51 -6.52
C VAL A 343 -19.42 -20.85 -7.13
N ASP A 344 -20.20 -20.84 -8.20
CA ASP A 344 -20.62 -22.04 -8.89
C ASP A 344 -20.03 -22.06 -10.31
N ALA A 345 -19.65 -23.25 -10.81
CA ALA A 345 -19.10 -23.38 -12.15
C ALA A 345 -20.20 -23.29 -13.21
N LEU A 346 -19.97 -22.47 -14.25
CA LEU A 346 -20.78 -22.50 -15.47
C LEU A 346 -20.43 -23.74 -16.32
N THR A 347 -19.13 -24.05 -16.39
CA THR A 347 -18.60 -25.23 -17.11
C THR A 347 -17.34 -25.69 -16.40
N GLY A 348 -17.17 -26.98 -16.20
CA GLY A 348 -15.97 -27.53 -15.58
C GLY A 348 -16.00 -27.60 -14.06
N ILE A 349 -14.87 -27.32 -13.43
CA ILE A 349 -14.68 -27.43 -11.98
C ILE A 349 -14.46 -26.04 -11.40
N VAL A 350 -15.09 -25.77 -10.26
CA VAL A 350 -14.81 -24.55 -9.47
C VAL A 350 -13.33 -24.58 -9.04
N PRO A 351 -12.56 -23.49 -9.24
CA PRO A 351 -11.21 -23.39 -8.72
C PRO A 351 -11.18 -23.57 -7.20
N THR A 352 -10.01 -23.89 -6.65
CA THR A 352 -9.86 -24.05 -5.21
C THR A 352 -10.22 -22.75 -4.48
N LEU A 353 -11.28 -22.77 -3.69
CA LEU A 353 -11.86 -21.57 -3.07
C LEU A 353 -10.88 -20.83 -2.14
N SER A 354 -9.99 -21.57 -1.45
CA SER A 354 -8.93 -20.94 -0.63
C SER A 354 -7.92 -20.15 -1.46
N ASN A 355 -7.59 -20.61 -2.66
CA ASN A 355 -6.69 -19.90 -3.57
C ASN A 355 -7.37 -18.65 -4.12
N LEU A 356 -8.64 -18.76 -4.54
CA LEU A 356 -9.43 -17.61 -4.97
C LEU A 356 -9.56 -16.54 -3.87
N ALA A 357 -9.75 -16.95 -2.62
CA ALA A 357 -9.79 -16.02 -1.49
C ALA A 357 -8.44 -15.31 -1.31
N THR A 358 -7.32 -16.02 -1.42
CA THR A 358 -5.98 -15.44 -1.31
C THR A 358 -5.69 -14.47 -2.45
N GLU A 359 -6.04 -14.83 -3.67
CA GLU A 359 -5.86 -13.99 -4.85
C GLU A 359 -6.76 -12.75 -4.81
N LEU A 360 -8.03 -12.90 -4.43
CA LEU A 360 -8.95 -11.78 -4.25
C LEU A 360 -8.41 -10.79 -3.20
N ALA A 361 -7.91 -11.28 -2.07
CA ALA A 361 -7.30 -10.44 -1.04
C ALA A 361 -6.08 -9.67 -1.57
N SER A 362 -5.23 -10.32 -2.37
CA SER A 362 -4.00 -9.72 -2.91
C SER A 362 -4.28 -8.63 -3.96
N LEU A 363 -5.36 -8.78 -4.73
CA LEU A 363 -5.77 -7.84 -5.77
C LEU A 363 -6.67 -6.71 -5.25
N THR A 364 -7.15 -6.82 -4.00
CA THR A 364 -8.05 -5.83 -3.43
C THR A 364 -7.27 -4.83 -2.58
N SER A 365 -7.24 -3.58 -2.99
CA SER A 365 -6.67 -2.47 -2.22
C SER A 365 -7.66 -1.31 -2.16
N TYR A 366 -7.71 -0.64 -1.03
CA TYR A 366 -8.58 0.51 -0.81
C TYR A 366 -7.76 1.75 -0.47
N GLY A 367 -8.09 2.88 -1.08
CA GLY A 367 -7.59 4.18 -0.66
C GLY A 367 -8.21 4.65 0.65
N ILE A 368 -7.66 5.71 1.22
CA ILE A 368 -8.18 6.34 2.44
C ILE A 368 -9.56 6.93 2.16
N GLY A 369 -10.55 6.58 2.98
CA GLY A 369 -11.94 7.03 2.81
C GLY A 369 -12.70 6.40 1.63
N GLN A 370 -12.10 5.45 0.93
CA GLN A 370 -12.75 4.74 -0.17
C GLN A 370 -13.78 3.75 0.36
N SER A 371 -14.95 3.71 -0.27
CA SER A 371 -16.00 2.74 0.08
C SER A 371 -15.69 1.33 -0.43
N ALA A 372 -16.06 0.32 0.36
CA ALA A 372 -15.97 -1.08 -0.06
C ALA A 372 -17.33 -1.54 -0.60
N ALA A 373 -17.39 -1.94 -1.86
CA ALA A 373 -18.60 -2.43 -2.50
C ALA A 373 -18.52 -3.92 -2.80
N ALA A 374 -19.59 -4.68 -2.44
CA ALA A 374 -19.67 -6.11 -2.76
C ALA A 374 -19.65 -6.35 -4.28
N SER A 375 -20.18 -5.42 -5.08
CA SER A 375 -20.17 -5.51 -6.54
C SER A 375 -18.76 -5.47 -7.13
N SER A 376 -17.87 -4.61 -6.62
CA SER A 376 -16.48 -4.55 -7.10
C SER A 376 -15.70 -5.81 -6.73
N LEU A 377 -15.91 -6.34 -5.52
CA LEU A 377 -15.30 -7.62 -5.10
C LEU A 377 -15.80 -8.80 -5.95
N THR A 378 -17.09 -8.82 -6.27
CA THR A 378 -17.66 -9.83 -7.16
C THR A 378 -17.08 -9.73 -8.57
N GLN A 379 -16.90 -8.53 -9.11
CA GLN A 379 -16.29 -8.33 -10.42
C GLN A 379 -14.84 -8.81 -10.45
N THR A 380 -14.06 -8.49 -9.43
CA THR A 380 -12.68 -8.98 -9.30
C THR A 380 -12.65 -10.51 -9.21
N LEU A 381 -13.56 -11.11 -8.42
CA LEU A 381 -13.67 -12.57 -8.28
C LEU A 381 -14.02 -13.26 -9.61
N LEU A 382 -14.94 -12.69 -10.40
CA LEU A 382 -15.27 -13.19 -11.73
C LEU A 382 -14.12 -13.07 -12.73
N THR A 383 -13.25 -12.07 -12.57
CA THR A 383 -12.02 -11.97 -13.37
C THR A 383 -11.04 -13.09 -13.04
N LEU A 384 -10.96 -13.50 -11.77
CA LEU A 384 -10.13 -14.61 -11.32
C LEU A 384 -10.70 -15.98 -11.70
N ALA A 385 -12.03 -16.09 -11.80
CA ALA A 385 -12.74 -17.32 -12.13
C ALA A 385 -13.72 -17.12 -13.30
N PRO A 386 -13.25 -16.92 -14.54
CA PRO A 386 -14.09 -16.51 -15.68
C PRO A 386 -15.13 -17.55 -16.12
N ASN A 387 -14.95 -18.83 -15.75
CA ASN A 387 -15.88 -19.92 -16.04
C ASN A 387 -16.86 -20.20 -14.88
N CYS A 388 -16.95 -19.28 -13.95
CA CYS A 388 -17.84 -19.37 -12.80
C CYS A 388 -18.87 -18.23 -12.83
N TYR A 389 -19.93 -18.41 -12.07
CA TYR A 389 -20.82 -17.30 -11.68
C TYR A 389 -20.82 -17.14 -10.17
N VAL A 390 -21.05 -15.94 -9.72
CA VAL A 390 -21.07 -15.60 -8.30
C VAL A 390 -22.49 -15.22 -7.90
N SER A 391 -23.00 -15.90 -6.89
CA SER A 391 -24.30 -15.64 -6.29
C SER A 391 -24.15 -15.32 -4.81
N ASN A 392 -25.20 -14.74 -4.20
CA ASN A 392 -25.25 -14.50 -2.76
C ASN A 392 -24.01 -13.75 -2.22
N ALA A 393 -23.53 -12.72 -2.94
CA ALA A 393 -22.40 -11.92 -2.53
C ALA A 393 -22.80 -10.86 -1.51
N PHE A 394 -22.06 -10.82 -0.40
CA PHE A 394 -22.29 -9.90 0.70
C PHE A 394 -20.97 -9.36 1.24
N VAL A 395 -21.00 -8.14 1.76
CA VAL A 395 -19.92 -7.53 2.50
C VAL A 395 -20.37 -7.15 3.92
N SER A 396 -19.47 -7.19 4.87
CA SER A 396 -19.73 -6.82 6.27
C SER A 396 -18.56 -6.08 6.86
N PHE A 397 -18.82 -5.22 7.85
CA PHE A 397 -17.80 -4.52 8.64
C PHE A 397 -17.59 -5.12 10.04
N ASP A 398 -18.49 -5.99 10.48
CA ASP A 398 -18.51 -6.56 11.84
C ASP A 398 -18.65 -8.09 11.85
N ASN A 399 -18.66 -8.73 10.67
CA ASN A 399 -18.91 -10.16 10.46
C ASN A 399 -20.31 -10.64 10.96
N SER A 400 -21.20 -9.73 11.24
CA SER A 400 -22.55 -10.03 11.75
C SER A 400 -23.64 -9.41 10.89
N THR A 401 -23.49 -8.15 10.51
CA THR A 401 -24.44 -7.40 9.68
C THR A 401 -23.98 -7.44 8.23
N TRP A 402 -24.72 -8.14 7.38
CA TRP A 402 -24.33 -8.39 6.00
C TRP A 402 -25.17 -7.58 5.01
N VAL A 403 -24.50 -6.94 4.07
CA VAL A 403 -25.10 -6.14 3.01
C VAL A 403 -24.93 -6.82 1.66
N SER A 404 -26.05 -7.07 0.96
CA SER A 404 -26.07 -7.75 -0.33
C SER A 404 -25.60 -6.85 -1.47
N ILE A 405 -25.09 -7.46 -2.54
CA ILE A 405 -24.73 -6.81 -3.80
C ILE A 405 -25.88 -6.00 -4.41
N LEU A 406 -27.13 -6.39 -4.14
CA LEU A 406 -28.34 -5.72 -4.69
C LEU A 406 -28.64 -4.38 -4.01
N ASN A 407 -28.03 -4.08 -2.86
CA ASN A 407 -28.25 -2.86 -2.09
C ASN A 407 -27.06 -1.89 -2.18
N VAL A 408 -26.74 -1.45 -3.38
CA VAL A 408 -25.58 -0.58 -3.67
C VAL A 408 -25.59 0.73 -2.86
N SER A 409 -26.78 1.27 -2.55
CA SER A 409 -26.93 2.53 -1.81
C SER A 409 -26.65 2.43 -0.30
N SER A 410 -26.65 1.23 0.28
CA SER A 410 -26.40 1.03 1.71
C SER A 410 -24.95 0.70 2.07
N LEU A 411 -24.10 0.51 1.07
CA LEU A 411 -22.66 0.22 1.22
C LEU A 411 -21.77 1.46 1.33
N LEU A 412 -22.33 2.63 1.10
CA LEU A 412 -21.71 3.88 1.55
C LEU A 412 -21.79 3.88 3.06
N VAL A 413 -20.69 3.59 3.74
CA VAL A 413 -20.58 3.78 5.18
C VAL A 413 -20.67 5.29 5.42
N THR A 414 -21.91 5.79 5.47
CA THR A 414 -22.20 7.14 5.93
C THR A 414 -21.74 7.22 7.38
N GLY A 415 -20.75 8.05 7.66
CA GLY A 415 -20.23 8.26 9.01
C GLY A 415 -18.95 7.50 9.35
N VAL A 416 -18.29 6.81 8.40
CA VAL A 416 -16.89 6.43 8.61
C VAL A 416 -16.04 7.69 8.46
N PRO A 417 -15.27 8.06 9.48
CA PRO A 417 -14.33 9.17 9.36
C PRO A 417 -13.39 8.92 8.18
N ILE A 418 -13.06 9.96 7.47
CA ILE A 418 -12.23 9.97 6.26
C ILE A 418 -10.84 9.33 6.49
N ALA A 419 -10.42 9.21 7.74
CA ALA A 419 -9.16 8.61 8.16
C ALA A 419 -9.13 7.06 8.19
N TYR A 420 -10.18 6.37 7.77
CA TYR A 420 -10.14 4.91 7.67
C TYR A 420 -9.68 4.45 6.29
N GLN A 421 -8.90 3.37 6.30
CA GLN A 421 -8.57 2.57 5.13
C GLN A 421 -9.11 1.16 5.34
N PHE A 422 -9.83 0.61 4.37
CA PHE A 422 -10.31 -0.75 4.44
C PHE A 422 -9.21 -1.74 4.06
N SER A 423 -9.25 -2.91 4.71
CA SER A 423 -8.40 -4.06 4.40
C SER A 423 -9.29 -5.30 4.32
N LEU A 424 -9.07 -6.13 3.31
CA LEU A 424 -9.74 -7.42 3.13
C LEU A 424 -8.70 -8.55 3.26
N PRO A 425 -8.38 -9.02 4.47
CA PRO A 425 -7.52 -10.18 4.65
C PRO A 425 -8.16 -11.45 4.10
N ALA A 426 -7.37 -12.36 3.55
CA ALA A 426 -7.86 -13.64 3.01
C ALA A 426 -8.69 -14.44 4.04
N ALA A 427 -8.32 -14.37 5.33
CA ALA A 427 -9.06 -15.01 6.41
C ALA A 427 -10.50 -14.47 6.60
N ASN A 428 -10.80 -13.28 6.09
CA ASN A 428 -12.11 -12.64 6.15
C ASN A 428 -12.96 -12.93 4.91
N ILE A 429 -12.47 -13.75 3.98
CA ILE A 429 -13.17 -14.14 2.75
C ILE A 429 -13.72 -15.55 2.92
N ASN A 430 -15.02 -15.67 2.87
CA ASN A 430 -15.74 -16.96 2.94
C ASN A 430 -16.41 -17.25 1.61
N LEU A 431 -15.77 -18.10 0.81
CA LEU A 431 -16.32 -18.58 -0.47
C LEU A 431 -16.90 -19.98 -0.26
N THR A 432 -18.07 -20.22 -0.81
CA THR A 432 -18.75 -21.52 -0.83
C THR A 432 -19.06 -21.91 -2.29
N SER A 433 -19.14 -23.19 -2.56
CA SER A 433 -19.55 -23.76 -3.87
C SER A 433 -20.91 -24.42 -3.77
#